data_c095b69c2926303cc36cd2f1f8d6e324
#
_entry.id   c095b69c2926303cc36cd2f1f8d6e324
#
_cell.length_a   1.000
_cell.length_b   1.000
_cell.length_c   1.000
_cell.angle_alpha   90.00
_cell.angle_beta   90.00
_cell.angle_gamma   90.00
#
_symmetry.space_group_name_H-M   'P 1'
#
loop_
_entity.id
_entity.type
_entity.pdbx_description
1 polymer ?
#
loop_
_entity_poly.entity_id
_entity_poly.type
_entity_poly.pdbx_seq_one_letter_code
_entity_poly.pdbx_strand_id
1 'polypeptide(L)'
;MSEPINVDEAQNLVNFLKHLRAVRQFRSDPIPQKIVDAVLEVARWSGSASNRQPWEFVVIRNKETLGVLAKLEGYAAHLAGASVAIVLVMAGDTAQVEQETYDEGRLSERIMLAASAYGVGSSIGWFRRNGMTDAKALLGIPQERLVRTAISMGYSDEEARLARPKPAQARKPLADSVHNERYGLHQHHQK
;
A
#
# COMPACT_ATOMS: atom_id res chain seq x y z
N MET A 1 -8.75 13.50 27.52
CA MET A 1 -7.65 12.50 27.53
C MET A 1 -8.33 11.15 27.33
N SER A 2 -7.94 10.38 26.30
CA SER A 2 -8.47 9.01 26.10
C SER A 2 -7.92 8.12 27.21
N GLU A 3 -8.76 7.24 27.74
CA GLU A 3 -8.30 6.21 28.68
C GLU A 3 -7.17 5.39 28.06
N PRO A 4 -6.20 4.94 28.86
CA PRO A 4 -5.12 4.08 28.36
C PRO A 4 -5.73 2.77 27.83
N ILE A 5 -5.34 2.39 26.62
CA ILE A 5 -5.75 1.11 26.01
C ILE A 5 -5.27 -0.04 26.91
N ASN A 6 -6.12 -1.03 27.15
CA ASN A 6 -5.74 -2.26 27.84
C ASN A 6 -4.55 -2.93 27.12
N VAL A 7 -3.61 -3.50 27.88
CA VAL A 7 -2.40 -4.12 27.33
C VAL A 7 -2.72 -5.23 26.32
N ASP A 8 -3.77 -6.02 26.56
CA ASP A 8 -4.20 -7.09 25.64
C ASP A 8 -4.78 -6.54 24.35
N GLU A 9 -5.54 -5.43 24.41
CA GLU A 9 -6.05 -4.73 23.22
C GLU A 9 -4.90 -4.11 22.42
N ALA A 10 -3.93 -3.50 23.10
CA ALA A 10 -2.74 -2.97 22.47
C ALA A 10 -1.94 -4.09 21.75
N GLN A 11 -1.79 -5.25 22.40
CA GLN A 11 -1.10 -6.39 21.81
C GLN A 11 -1.83 -6.94 20.58
N ASN A 12 -3.16 -6.97 20.59
CA ASN A 12 -3.95 -7.38 19.43
C ASN A 12 -3.76 -6.43 18.23
N LEU A 13 -3.76 -5.12 18.47
CA LEU A 13 -3.48 -4.13 17.44
C LEU A 13 -2.05 -4.27 16.88
N VAL A 14 -1.06 -4.44 17.75
CA VAL A 14 0.34 -4.67 17.33
C VAL A 14 0.46 -5.94 16.51
N ASN A 15 -0.19 -7.02 16.91
CA ASN A 15 -0.21 -8.27 16.15
C ASN A 15 -0.88 -8.10 14.79
N PHE A 16 -2.01 -7.38 14.71
CA PHE A 16 -2.65 -7.03 13.43
C PHE A 16 -1.67 -6.31 12.49
N LEU A 17 -0.97 -5.28 12.97
CA LEU A 17 0.03 -4.54 12.18
C LEU A 17 1.17 -5.47 11.71
N LYS A 18 1.65 -6.37 12.57
CA LYS A 18 2.72 -7.33 12.24
C LYS A 18 2.31 -8.36 11.20
N HIS A 19 1.00 -8.66 11.06
CA HIS A 19 0.50 -9.69 10.17
C HIS A 19 0.20 -9.18 8.75
N LEU A 20 0.24 -7.88 8.49
CA LEU A 20 0.06 -7.36 7.13
C LEU A 20 1.07 -8.00 6.18
N ARG A 21 0.55 -8.51 5.07
CA ARG A 21 1.35 -9.10 3.97
C ARG A 21 0.77 -8.65 2.64
N ALA A 22 1.65 -8.42 1.68
CA ALA A 22 1.24 -8.15 0.32
C ALA A 22 0.55 -9.36 -0.32
N VAL A 23 -0.68 -9.19 -0.77
CA VAL A 23 -1.48 -10.18 -1.49
C VAL A 23 -1.55 -9.78 -2.95
N ARG A 24 -1.22 -10.70 -3.86
CA ARG A 24 -1.16 -10.48 -5.32
C ARG A 24 -1.95 -11.51 -6.12
N GLN A 25 -2.52 -12.51 -5.45
CA GLN A 25 -3.47 -13.48 -6.01
C GLN A 25 -4.81 -13.25 -5.34
N PHE A 26 -5.80 -13.04 -6.16
CA PHE A 26 -7.13 -12.69 -5.71
C PHE A 26 -8.17 -13.61 -6.30
N ARG A 27 -9.20 -13.94 -5.50
CA ARG A 27 -10.42 -14.54 -5.99
C ARG A 27 -11.22 -13.51 -6.80
N SER A 28 -12.17 -14.00 -7.57
CA SER A 28 -13.02 -13.13 -8.41
C SER A 28 -14.11 -12.36 -7.65
N ASP A 29 -14.26 -12.62 -6.35
CA ASP A 29 -15.29 -12.00 -5.51
C ASP A 29 -15.17 -10.46 -5.50
N PRO A 30 -16.27 -9.73 -5.72
CA PRO A 30 -16.25 -8.28 -5.71
C PRO A 30 -16.13 -7.74 -4.28
N ILE A 31 -15.35 -6.68 -4.11
CA ILE A 31 -15.31 -5.92 -2.85
C ILE A 31 -16.52 -4.97 -2.80
N PRO A 32 -17.37 -5.04 -1.75
CA PRO A 32 -18.48 -4.11 -1.55
C PRO A 32 -18.03 -2.65 -1.54
N GLN A 33 -18.81 -1.76 -2.15
CA GLN A 33 -18.47 -0.33 -2.22
C GLN A 33 -18.22 0.28 -0.84
N LYS A 34 -19.02 -0.07 0.16
CA LYS A 34 -18.87 0.41 1.54
C LYS A 34 -17.48 0.14 2.14
N ILE A 35 -16.82 -0.97 1.73
CA ILE A 35 -15.45 -1.27 2.19
C ILE A 35 -14.45 -0.36 1.48
N VAL A 36 -14.62 -0.13 0.19
CA VAL A 36 -13.74 0.79 -0.57
C VAL A 36 -13.87 2.21 -0.01
N ASP A 37 -15.10 2.66 0.28
CA ASP A 37 -15.33 3.98 0.87
C ASP A 37 -14.68 4.12 2.26
N ALA A 38 -14.79 3.09 3.10
CA ALA A 38 -14.14 3.07 4.41
C ALA A 38 -12.60 3.10 4.29
N VAL A 39 -12.03 2.39 3.33
CA VAL A 39 -10.58 2.40 3.06
C VAL A 39 -10.12 3.78 2.58
N LEU A 40 -10.88 4.42 1.68
CA LEU A 40 -10.60 5.77 1.19
C LEU A 40 -10.73 6.81 2.31
N GLU A 41 -11.70 6.65 3.20
CA GLU A 41 -11.84 7.54 4.35
C GLU A 41 -10.61 7.45 5.27
N VAL A 42 -10.11 6.25 5.57
CA VAL A 42 -8.85 6.08 6.33
C VAL A 42 -7.67 6.69 5.57
N ALA A 43 -7.60 6.52 4.25
CA ALA A 43 -6.57 7.12 3.40
C ALA A 43 -6.57 8.65 3.51
N ARG A 44 -7.75 9.27 3.43
CA ARG A 44 -7.95 10.72 3.57
C ARG A 44 -7.39 11.27 4.89
N TRP A 45 -7.42 10.49 5.96
CA TRP A 45 -6.85 10.84 7.27
C TRP A 45 -5.34 10.59 7.37
N SER A 46 -4.66 10.33 6.25
CA SER A 46 -3.20 10.23 6.27
C SER A 46 -2.57 11.58 6.61
N GLY A 47 -1.49 11.56 7.34
CA GLY A 47 -0.73 12.80 7.57
C GLY A 47 0.06 13.19 6.33
N SER A 48 0.26 14.49 6.13
CA SER A 48 1.16 15.05 5.11
C SER A 48 1.96 16.22 5.65
N ALA A 49 3.06 16.55 4.99
CA ALA A 49 3.87 17.71 5.32
C ALA A 49 3.01 18.98 5.32
N SER A 50 3.01 19.74 6.42
CA SER A 50 2.18 20.96 6.61
C SER A 50 0.69 20.75 6.29
N ASN A 51 0.17 19.52 6.44
CA ASN A 51 -1.21 19.15 6.13
C ASN A 51 -1.65 19.53 4.70
N ARG A 52 -0.76 19.46 3.72
CA ARG A 52 -1.04 19.86 2.33
C ARG A 52 -1.94 18.88 1.59
N GLN A 53 -2.00 17.62 2.04
CA GLN A 53 -2.86 16.57 1.47
C GLN A 53 -2.72 16.47 -0.06
N PRO A 54 -1.50 16.21 -0.59
CA PRO A 54 -1.16 16.33 -2.01
C PRO A 54 -1.65 15.15 -2.84
N TRP A 55 -2.73 14.50 -2.47
CA TRP A 55 -3.24 13.27 -3.11
C TRP A 55 -4.67 13.38 -3.57
N GLU A 56 -4.93 12.66 -4.64
CA GLU A 56 -6.25 12.31 -5.14
C GLU A 56 -6.25 10.80 -5.46
N PHE A 57 -7.43 10.22 -5.63
CA PHE A 57 -7.58 8.79 -5.85
C PHE A 57 -8.38 8.52 -7.12
N VAL A 58 -7.88 7.60 -7.97
CA VAL A 58 -8.68 7.03 -9.04
C VAL A 58 -9.00 5.59 -8.66
N VAL A 59 -10.29 5.28 -8.47
CA VAL A 59 -10.77 3.94 -8.12
C VAL A 59 -11.19 3.21 -9.39
N ILE A 60 -10.60 2.05 -9.64
CA ILE A 60 -10.78 1.29 -10.88
C ILE A 60 -11.33 -0.08 -10.55
N ARG A 61 -12.48 -0.41 -11.16
CA ARG A 61 -13.15 -1.72 -11.08
C ARG A 61 -13.28 -2.40 -12.44
N ASN A 62 -13.15 -1.61 -13.53
CA ASN A 62 -13.24 -2.13 -14.87
C ASN A 62 -12.09 -3.09 -15.15
N LYS A 63 -12.41 -4.33 -15.48
CA LYS A 63 -11.44 -5.41 -15.69
C LYS A 63 -10.53 -5.18 -16.88
N GLU A 64 -11.03 -4.56 -17.94
CA GLU A 64 -10.23 -4.20 -19.10
C GLU A 64 -9.18 -3.15 -18.73
N THR A 65 -9.59 -2.08 -18.04
CA THR A 65 -8.68 -1.02 -17.55
C THR A 65 -7.62 -1.60 -16.60
N LEU A 66 -8.02 -2.48 -15.66
CA LEU A 66 -7.08 -3.18 -14.76
C LEU A 66 -6.09 -4.04 -15.57
N GLY A 67 -6.56 -4.73 -16.62
CA GLY A 67 -5.74 -5.54 -17.50
C GLY A 67 -4.73 -4.72 -18.32
N VAL A 68 -5.11 -3.51 -18.76
CA VAL A 68 -4.20 -2.58 -19.46
C VAL A 68 -3.15 -2.06 -18.48
N LEU A 69 -3.55 -1.56 -17.31
CA LEU A 69 -2.63 -1.06 -16.28
C LEU A 69 -1.61 -2.12 -15.84
N ALA A 70 -2.03 -3.37 -15.74
CA ALA A 70 -1.17 -4.50 -15.35
C ALA A 70 -0.02 -4.77 -16.34
N LYS A 71 -0.15 -4.32 -17.59
CA LYS A 71 0.84 -4.52 -18.66
C LYS A 71 1.78 -3.33 -18.85
N LEU A 72 1.51 -2.21 -18.17
CA LEU A 72 2.35 -1.03 -18.27
C LEU A 72 3.74 -1.28 -17.67
N GLU A 73 4.72 -0.51 -18.12
CA GLU A 73 6.09 -0.62 -17.63
C GLU A 73 6.14 -0.40 -16.12
N GLY A 74 6.58 -1.43 -15.38
CA GLY A 74 6.67 -1.38 -13.92
C GLY A 74 6.49 -2.74 -13.25
N TYR A 75 5.99 -2.70 -12.04
CA TYR A 75 5.75 -3.87 -11.18
C TYR A 75 4.28 -3.92 -10.72
N ALA A 76 3.37 -3.88 -11.68
CA ALA A 76 1.92 -3.78 -11.43
C ALA A 76 1.10 -4.95 -12.00
N ALA A 77 1.74 -6.04 -12.46
CA ALA A 77 1.08 -7.16 -13.13
C ALA A 77 -0.09 -7.78 -12.34
N HIS A 78 -0.04 -7.72 -11.01
CA HIS A 78 -1.11 -8.23 -10.14
C HIS A 78 -2.41 -7.40 -10.19
N LEU A 79 -2.42 -6.23 -10.82
CA LEU A 79 -3.64 -5.45 -11.06
C LEU A 79 -4.64 -6.22 -11.93
N ALA A 80 -4.18 -7.06 -12.86
CA ALA A 80 -5.05 -7.85 -13.74
C ALA A 80 -6.03 -8.75 -12.97
N GLY A 81 -5.61 -9.30 -11.82
CA GLY A 81 -6.44 -10.16 -10.97
C GLY A 81 -7.23 -9.42 -9.89
N ALA A 82 -6.99 -8.14 -9.70
CA ALA A 82 -7.61 -7.37 -8.61
C ALA A 82 -9.12 -7.18 -8.82
N SER A 83 -9.88 -7.11 -7.73
CA SER A 83 -11.29 -6.68 -7.75
C SER A 83 -11.42 -5.17 -7.88
N VAL A 84 -10.46 -4.45 -7.29
CA VAL A 84 -10.39 -2.99 -7.29
C VAL A 84 -8.92 -2.60 -7.31
N ALA A 85 -8.59 -1.50 -7.99
CA ALA A 85 -7.33 -0.79 -7.79
C ALA A 85 -7.61 0.65 -7.35
N ILE A 86 -6.78 1.17 -6.45
CA ILE A 86 -6.73 2.58 -6.09
C ILE A 86 -5.41 3.13 -6.64
N VAL A 87 -5.49 3.99 -7.65
CA VAL A 87 -4.32 4.69 -8.18
C VAL A 87 -4.13 5.98 -7.41
N LEU A 88 -2.93 6.18 -6.89
CA LEU A 88 -2.55 7.39 -6.17
C LEU A 88 -2.11 8.46 -7.17
N VAL A 89 -2.77 9.60 -7.14
CA VAL A 89 -2.47 10.77 -7.98
C VAL A 89 -1.90 11.83 -7.05
N MET A 90 -0.57 11.99 -7.05
CA MET A 90 0.09 13.01 -6.23
C MET A 90 0.13 14.36 -6.94
N ALA A 91 0.33 15.44 -6.21
CA ALA A 91 0.37 16.79 -6.78
C ALA A 91 1.45 16.93 -7.87
N GLY A 92 2.60 16.28 -7.70
CA GLY A 92 3.69 16.35 -8.67
C GLY A 92 4.53 17.62 -8.56
N ASP A 93 4.49 18.28 -7.40
CA ASP A 93 5.31 19.46 -7.13
C ASP A 93 6.78 19.08 -7.03
N THR A 94 7.57 19.48 -8.02
CA THR A 94 9.00 19.17 -8.11
C THR A 94 9.82 19.76 -6.95
N ALA A 95 9.36 20.86 -6.34
CA ALA A 95 10.00 21.47 -5.16
C ALA A 95 9.70 20.67 -3.87
N GLN A 96 8.75 19.75 -3.91
CA GLN A 96 8.29 18.99 -2.74
C GLN A 96 8.33 17.47 -2.98
N VAL A 97 9.06 17.01 -4.00
CA VAL A 97 9.05 15.60 -4.43
C VAL A 97 9.46 14.63 -3.31
N GLU A 98 10.36 15.03 -2.43
CA GLU A 98 10.78 14.20 -1.30
C GLU A 98 9.63 14.04 -0.30
N GLN A 99 8.99 15.14 0.10
CA GLN A 99 7.85 15.13 1.03
C GLN A 99 6.68 14.33 0.45
N GLU A 100 6.35 14.54 -0.82
CA GLU A 100 5.30 13.77 -1.52
C GLU A 100 5.63 12.28 -1.57
N THR A 101 6.91 11.91 -1.68
CA THR A 101 7.34 10.52 -1.64
C THR A 101 7.10 9.87 -0.28
N TYR A 102 7.42 10.59 0.82
CA TYR A 102 7.10 10.12 2.17
C TYR A 102 5.59 10.02 2.40
N ASP A 103 4.84 11.02 1.95
CA ASP A 103 3.38 11.07 2.11
C ASP A 103 2.71 9.94 1.33
N GLU A 104 3.16 9.65 0.09
CA GLU A 104 2.65 8.55 -0.74
C GLU A 104 2.92 7.17 -0.11
N GLY A 105 4.10 6.97 0.48
CA GLY A 105 4.42 5.73 1.22
C GLY A 105 3.52 5.53 2.44
N ARG A 106 3.31 6.58 3.24
CA ARG A 106 2.40 6.56 4.40
C ARG A 106 0.96 6.27 3.98
N LEU A 107 0.51 6.93 2.92
CA LEU A 107 -0.82 6.77 2.35
C LEU A 107 -1.05 5.33 1.87
N SER A 108 -0.08 4.77 1.15
CA SER A 108 -0.12 3.39 0.66
C SER A 108 -0.28 2.38 1.81
N GLU A 109 0.51 2.53 2.87
CA GLU A 109 0.44 1.64 4.03
C GLU A 109 -0.91 1.76 4.75
N ARG A 110 -1.47 2.97 4.90
CA ARG A 110 -2.79 3.18 5.52
C ARG A 110 -3.90 2.51 4.72
N ILE A 111 -3.88 2.61 3.39
CA ILE A 111 -4.84 1.92 2.51
C ILE A 111 -4.74 0.41 2.73
N MET A 112 -3.53 -0.14 2.76
CA MET A 112 -3.32 -1.57 2.91
C MET A 112 -3.75 -2.07 4.29
N LEU A 113 -3.47 -1.34 5.35
CA LEU A 113 -3.91 -1.65 6.72
C LEU A 113 -5.44 -1.60 6.84
N ALA A 114 -6.07 -0.55 6.29
CA ALA A 114 -7.52 -0.42 6.29
C ALA A 114 -8.18 -1.56 5.52
N ALA A 115 -7.67 -1.92 4.34
CA ALA A 115 -8.15 -3.06 3.57
C ALA A 115 -8.04 -4.37 4.38
N SER A 116 -6.88 -4.59 5.02
CA SER A 116 -6.63 -5.78 5.86
C SER A 116 -7.60 -5.90 7.03
N ALA A 117 -8.01 -4.78 7.64
CA ALA A 117 -9.01 -4.77 8.73
C ALA A 117 -10.38 -5.32 8.29
N TYR A 118 -10.69 -5.23 6.99
CA TYR A 118 -11.88 -5.81 6.38
C TYR A 118 -11.65 -7.20 5.75
N GLY A 119 -10.50 -7.84 6.02
CA GLY A 119 -10.15 -9.12 5.41
C GLY A 119 -9.84 -9.04 3.91
N VAL A 120 -9.59 -7.84 3.38
CA VAL A 120 -9.24 -7.59 1.99
C VAL A 120 -7.72 -7.58 1.83
N GLY A 121 -7.21 -8.47 0.99
CA GLY A 121 -5.81 -8.50 0.62
C GLY A 121 -5.45 -7.33 -0.31
N SER A 122 -4.22 -6.84 -0.20
CA SER A 122 -3.76 -5.72 -1.02
C SER A 122 -2.26 -5.80 -1.32
N SER A 123 -1.82 -5.11 -2.36
CA SER A 123 -0.41 -4.97 -2.70
C SER A 123 -0.14 -3.67 -3.46
N ILE A 124 1.02 -3.08 -3.19
CA ILE A 124 1.52 -1.95 -3.97
C ILE A 124 1.95 -2.44 -5.36
N GLY A 125 1.42 -1.82 -6.41
CA GLY A 125 1.92 -1.83 -7.77
C GLY A 125 2.69 -0.54 -8.05
N TRP A 126 3.70 -0.64 -8.92
CA TRP A 126 4.59 0.46 -9.21
C TRP A 126 4.74 0.65 -10.71
N PHE A 127 4.36 1.82 -11.22
CA PHE A 127 4.63 2.22 -12.59
C PHE A 127 6.00 2.90 -12.70
N ARG A 128 6.69 2.70 -13.81
CA ARG A 128 8.02 3.26 -14.06
C ARG A 128 8.08 3.90 -15.44
N ARG A 129 8.89 4.93 -15.59
CA ARG A 129 9.21 5.56 -16.89
C ARG A 129 7.93 5.81 -17.73
N ASN A 130 7.84 5.20 -18.91
CA ASN A 130 6.70 5.35 -19.82
C ASN A 130 5.40 4.84 -19.16
N GLY A 131 5.47 3.81 -18.31
CA GLY A 131 4.28 3.31 -17.59
C GLY A 131 3.58 4.36 -16.74
N MET A 132 4.29 5.34 -16.19
CA MET A 132 3.66 6.48 -15.48
C MET A 132 2.92 7.40 -16.45
N THR A 133 3.50 7.69 -17.62
CA THR A 133 2.88 8.52 -18.66
C THR A 133 1.66 7.83 -19.25
N ASP A 134 1.80 6.54 -19.56
CA ASP A 134 0.72 5.73 -20.13
C ASP A 134 -0.45 5.56 -19.16
N ALA A 135 -0.17 5.38 -17.86
CA ALA A 135 -1.21 5.33 -16.83
C ALA A 135 -1.98 6.65 -16.75
N LYS A 136 -1.29 7.80 -16.80
CA LYS A 136 -1.95 9.12 -16.84
C LYS A 136 -2.82 9.27 -18.09
N ALA A 137 -2.31 8.92 -19.27
CA ALA A 137 -3.06 8.99 -20.52
C ALA A 137 -4.31 8.10 -20.50
N LEU A 138 -4.16 6.84 -20.03
CA LEU A 138 -5.27 5.89 -19.91
C LEU A 138 -6.38 6.38 -18.97
N LEU A 139 -6.01 7.04 -17.88
CA LEU A 139 -6.92 7.44 -16.81
C LEU A 139 -7.38 8.91 -16.92
N GLY A 140 -6.95 9.65 -17.95
CA GLY A 140 -7.28 11.07 -18.13
C GLY A 140 -6.67 11.98 -17.07
N ILE A 141 -5.54 11.59 -16.47
CA ILE A 141 -4.87 12.36 -15.41
C ILE A 141 -3.95 13.41 -16.06
N PRO A 142 -4.00 14.69 -15.61
CA PRO A 142 -3.15 15.75 -16.15
C PRO A 142 -1.64 15.41 -16.05
N GLN A 143 -0.88 15.87 -17.04
CA GLN A 143 0.54 15.50 -17.18
C GLN A 143 1.42 16.03 -16.05
N GLU A 144 1.08 17.14 -15.43
CA GLU A 144 1.76 17.73 -14.29
C GLU A 144 1.60 16.92 -12.99
N ARG A 145 0.59 16.05 -12.91
CA ARG A 145 0.37 15.16 -11.75
C ARG A 145 1.39 14.01 -11.77
N LEU A 146 1.75 13.51 -10.58
CA LEU A 146 2.59 12.34 -10.45
C LEU A 146 1.74 11.09 -10.20
N VAL A 147 1.89 10.07 -11.04
CA VAL A 147 1.25 8.78 -10.91
C VAL A 147 2.29 7.68 -11.03
N ARG A 148 2.63 7.05 -9.92
CA ARG A 148 3.58 5.92 -9.90
C ARG A 148 3.08 4.74 -9.09
N THR A 149 2.10 4.92 -8.22
CA THR A 149 1.61 3.90 -7.30
C THR A 149 0.15 3.56 -7.56
N ALA A 150 -0.14 2.27 -7.63
CA ALA A 150 -1.49 1.71 -7.62
C ALA A 150 -1.59 0.62 -6.56
N ILE A 151 -2.62 0.65 -5.73
CA ILE A 151 -2.88 -0.39 -4.75
C ILE A 151 -3.92 -1.36 -5.32
N SER A 152 -3.51 -2.60 -5.61
CA SER A 152 -4.46 -3.67 -5.95
C SER A 152 -5.17 -4.17 -4.70
N MET A 153 -6.45 -4.47 -4.80
CA MET A 153 -7.27 -4.99 -3.71
C MET A 153 -8.16 -6.14 -4.19
N GLY A 154 -8.33 -7.16 -3.35
CA GLY A 154 -9.17 -8.33 -3.61
C GLY A 154 -9.16 -9.29 -2.42
N TYR A 155 -10.08 -10.23 -2.37
CA TYR A 155 -10.00 -11.32 -1.39
C TYR A 155 -8.90 -12.29 -1.81
N SER A 156 -8.08 -12.71 -0.84
CA SER A 156 -6.94 -13.59 -1.12
C SER A 156 -7.37 -14.93 -1.70
N ASP A 157 -6.74 -15.34 -2.79
CA ASP A 157 -6.73 -16.72 -3.23
C ASP A 157 -5.64 -17.47 -2.45
N GLU A 158 -6.05 -18.16 -1.39
CA GLU A 158 -5.12 -18.83 -0.49
C GLU A 158 -4.40 -20.00 -1.15
N GLU A 159 -5.06 -20.73 -2.03
CA GLU A 159 -4.44 -21.85 -2.75
C GLU A 159 -3.32 -21.34 -3.67
N ALA A 160 -3.61 -20.35 -4.50
CA ALA A 160 -2.61 -19.72 -5.36
C ALA A 160 -1.51 -19.02 -4.57
N ARG A 161 -1.82 -18.44 -3.39
CA ARG A 161 -0.84 -17.84 -2.50
C ARG A 161 0.12 -18.86 -1.89
N LEU A 162 -0.39 -20.01 -1.46
CA LEU A 162 0.41 -21.09 -0.86
C LEU A 162 1.29 -21.80 -1.91
N ALA A 163 0.84 -21.85 -3.17
CA ALA A 163 1.61 -22.42 -4.27
C ALA A 163 2.86 -21.59 -4.65
N ARG A 164 2.96 -20.33 -4.16
CA ARG A 164 4.13 -19.49 -4.44
C ARG A 164 5.35 -19.93 -3.64
N PRO A 165 6.55 -19.84 -4.23
CA PRO A 165 7.79 -20.01 -3.48
C PRO A 165 7.84 -19.05 -2.30
N LYS A 166 8.27 -19.55 -1.14
CA LYS A 166 8.55 -18.67 0.00
C LYS A 166 9.70 -17.73 -0.34
N PRO A 167 9.70 -16.48 0.20
CA PRO A 167 10.83 -15.57 0.03
C PRO A 167 12.14 -16.29 0.42
N ALA A 168 13.17 -16.13 -0.40
CA ALA A 168 14.49 -16.70 -0.14
C ALA A 168 15.14 -16.15 1.14
N GLN A 169 14.71 -14.97 1.58
CA GLN A 169 15.26 -14.29 2.74
C GLN A 169 14.19 -14.13 3.85
N ALA A 170 14.49 -14.63 5.03
CA ALA A 170 13.73 -14.34 6.24
C ALA A 170 13.92 -12.86 6.67
N ARG A 171 13.04 -12.35 7.53
CA ARG A 171 13.26 -11.04 8.16
C ARG A 171 14.52 -11.12 9.03
N LYS A 172 15.35 -10.08 8.96
CA LYS A 172 16.52 -9.93 9.83
C LYS A 172 16.08 -9.95 11.30
N PRO A 173 16.91 -10.51 12.21
CA PRO A 173 16.71 -10.34 13.64
C PRO A 173 16.61 -8.86 14.01
N LEU A 174 15.78 -8.53 15.00
CA LEU A 174 15.62 -7.14 15.43
C LEU A 174 16.95 -6.54 15.90
N ALA A 175 17.74 -7.35 16.62
CA ALA A 175 19.05 -6.95 17.14
C ALA A 175 20.03 -6.46 16.06
N ASP A 176 19.91 -6.98 14.81
CA ASP A 176 20.77 -6.56 13.69
C ASP A 176 20.38 -5.18 13.14
N SER A 177 19.21 -4.67 13.51
CA SER A 177 18.63 -3.45 12.99
C SER A 177 18.52 -2.34 14.03
N VAL A 178 18.82 -2.63 15.30
CA VAL A 178 18.69 -1.67 16.40
C VAL A 178 20.06 -1.31 16.94
N HIS A 179 20.34 -0.02 16.98
CA HIS A 179 21.54 0.55 17.58
C HIS A 179 21.12 1.47 18.73
N ASN A 180 21.85 1.47 19.84
CA ASN A 180 21.56 2.32 20.99
C ASN A 180 22.43 3.58 20.95
N GLU A 181 21.79 4.75 20.99
CA GLU A 181 22.41 6.08 21.03
C GLU A 181 23.29 6.42 19.79
N ARG A 182 24.09 5.45 19.29
CA ARG A 182 24.98 5.64 18.14
C ARG A 182 24.95 4.45 17.20
N TYR A 183 25.07 4.70 15.90
CA TYR A 183 25.17 3.66 14.90
C TYR A 183 26.38 2.73 15.20
N GLY A 184 26.16 1.41 15.15
CA GLY A 184 27.15 0.39 15.48
C GLY A 184 27.12 -0.10 16.94
N LEU A 185 26.42 0.58 17.85
CA LEU A 185 26.23 0.13 19.22
C LEU A 185 24.96 -0.73 19.33
N HIS A 186 25.11 -2.04 19.14
CA HIS A 186 24.00 -2.98 19.31
C HIS A 186 23.73 -3.28 20.79
N GLN A 187 22.47 -3.58 21.13
CA GLN A 187 22.16 -4.10 22.46
C GLN A 187 22.85 -5.46 22.65
N HIS A 188 23.75 -5.54 23.63
CA HIS A 188 24.16 -6.84 24.14
C HIS A 188 22.97 -7.44 24.91
N HIS A 189 22.28 -8.41 24.33
CA HIS A 189 21.42 -9.28 25.14
C HIS A 189 22.33 -10.01 26.14
N GLN A 190 22.27 -9.59 27.39
CA GLN A 190 22.74 -10.48 28.46
C GLN A 190 21.92 -11.76 28.35
N LYS A 191 22.60 -12.88 28.14
CA LYS A 191 22.05 -14.24 28.12
C LYS A 191 21.54 -14.62 29.48
#